data_d60b45cb3b3384b51885f35b404c259f
#
_entry.id   d60b45cb3b3384b51885f35b404c259f
#
_cell.length_a   1.000
_cell.length_b   1.000
_cell.length_c   1.000
_cell.angle_alpha   90.00
_cell.angle_beta   90.00
_cell.angle_gamma   90.00
#
_symmetry.space_group_name_H-M   'P 1'
#
loop_
_entity.id
_entity.type
_entity.pdbx_description
1 polymer ?
#
loop_
_entity_poly.entity_id
_entity_poly.type
_entity_poly.pdbx_seq_one_letter_code
_entity_poly.pdbx_strand_id
1 'polypeptide(L)'
;MIFYCALSIGRVFSATIKTCPNVHQVHNVVLTIEMSINMQNNEQTEYKTVRGLTRGLMLLNMLNKLDGGASVGLLAELSGLHRTTVRRLLETLQEEGYVRRSPSDDSFRLTIKVRQLSEGFRDEQWISALAAPLLGDLLREVVWPTDVSTLDVDAMVVRETTHRFSRLSFHRAMVGRRLPLLKTASGLTWLAFCPEQERKELIEMLASRPGDDYQLAREPLKLEAILARARKEGYGQNYRGWDQEEKIASIAVPLRSEQRVIGCLNLVYMASAMTIEQAAEKHLPALQRVAKQIEEGVESQAILVAGTAKRHAFTLTPSNGAKPFAVWHDSARKRVNSGW
;
A
#
# COMPACT_ATOMS: atom_id res chain seq x y z
N MET A 1 -9.09 2.80 -52.75
CA MET A 1 -7.92 2.94 -51.87
C MET A 1 -8.18 2.15 -50.62
N ILE A 2 -7.60 0.97 -50.55
CA ILE A 2 -7.88 -0.03 -49.52
C ILE A 2 -6.83 0.16 -48.42
N PHE A 3 -7.27 0.55 -47.23
CA PHE A 3 -6.38 0.56 -46.07
C PHE A 3 -6.51 -0.78 -45.32
N TYR A 4 -5.44 -1.56 -45.35
CA TYR A 4 -5.29 -2.71 -44.45
C TYR A 4 -4.72 -2.21 -43.13
N CYS A 5 -5.48 -2.35 -42.06
CA CYS A 5 -4.97 -2.23 -40.74
C CYS A 5 -4.85 -3.66 -40.15
N ALA A 6 -3.63 -4.18 -40.12
CA ALA A 6 -3.34 -5.46 -39.50
C ALA A 6 -3.14 -5.26 -38.00
N LEU A 7 -4.13 -5.68 -37.19
CA LEU A 7 -3.95 -5.89 -35.77
C LEU A 7 -3.81 -7.39 -35.55
N SER A 8 -2.61 -7.78 -35.19
CA SER A 8 -2.21 -9.12 -34.81
C SER A 8 -2.70 -9.44 -33.40
N ILE A 9 -3.90 -9.96 -33.29
CA ILE A 9 -4.32 -10.80 -32.14
C ILE A 9 -5.35 -11.79 -32.71
N GLY A 10 -5.02 -13.06 -32.67
CA GLY A 10 -5.69 -14.16 -33.35
C GLY A 10 -7.18 -14.35 -33.06
N ARG A 11 -8.04 -13.62 -33.76
CA ARG A 11 -9.43 -13.98 -34.01
C ARG A 11 -9.89 -13.33 -35.32
N VAL A 12 -10.36 -14.16 -36.22
CA VAL A 12 -10.92 -13.78 -37.54
C VAL A 12 -12.29 -13.14 -37.29
N PHE A 13 -12.45 -11.87 -37.68
CA PHE A 13 -13.76 -11.22 -37.74
C PHE A 13 -14.21 -11.16 -39.20
N SER A 14 -15.35 -11.74 -39.48
CA SER A 14 -16.02 -11.58 -40.76
C SER A 14 -16.95 -10.35 -40.66
N ALA A 15 -16.63 -9.29 -41.38
CA ALA A 15 -17.50 -8.12 -41.51
C ALA A 15 -18.17 -8.14 -42.87
N THR A 16 -19.50 -8.20 -42.87
CA THR A 16 -20.30 -8.06 -44.09
C THR A 16 -20.61 -6.58 -44.32
N ILE A 17 -20.02 -5.99 -45.35
CA ILE A 17 -20.30 -4.60 -45.72
C ILE A 17 -21.52 -4.60 -46.68
N LYS A 18 -22.65 -4.04 -46.24
CA LYS A 18 -23.78 -3.71 -47.16
C LYS A 18 -23.49 -2.34 -47.74
N THR A 19 -23.28 -2.31 -49.07
CA THR A 19 -23.16 -1.06 -49.83
C THR A 19 -24.56 -0.45 -50.04
N CYS A 20 -24.72 0.80 -49.70
CA CYS A 20 -25.89 1.62 -49.98
C CYS A 20 -25.69 2.34 -51.32
N PRO A 21 -26.68 2.30 -52.26
CA PRO A 21 -26.58 2.95 -53.55
C PRO A 21 -27.24 4.36 -53.50
N ASN A 22 -26.61 5.37 -52.95
CA ASN A 22 -26.89 6.77 -53.32
C ASN A 22 -25.82 7.70 -52.77
N VAL A 23 -25.01 8.21 -53.68
CA VAL A 23 -23.93 9.18 -53.45
C VAL A 23 -24.52 10.57 -53.62
N HIS A 24 -25.21 11.14 -52.59
CA HIS A 24 -25.44 12.57 -52.44
C HIS A 24 -25.99 12.94 -51.07
N GLN A 25 -25.29 12.59 -50.02
CA GLN A 25 -25.38 13.31 -48.72
C GLN A 25 -24.17 12.96 -47.87
N VAL A 26 -23.13 13.71 -48.04
CA VAL A 26 -21.95 13.71 -47.20
C VAL A 26 -22.30 14.64 -46.03
N HIS A 27 -23.00 14.14 -45.01
CA HIS A 27 -22.99 14.69 -43.66
C HIS A 27 -23.56 13.64 -42.72
N ASN A 28 -22.77 13.24 -41.74
CA ASN A 28 -23.09 12.34 -40.63
C ASN A 28 -23.21 10.84 -41.02
N VAL A 29 -22.11 10.23 -41.38
CA VAL A 29 -21.94 8.79 -41.17
C VAL A 29 -21.65 8.58 -39.68
N VAL A 30 -22.67 8.52 -38.86
CA VAL A 30 -22.62 7.84 -37.56
C VAL A 30 -22.44 6.37 -37.91
N LEU A 31 -21.23 5.86 -37.76
CA LEU A 31 -20.98 4.45 -37.67
C LEU A 31 -21.68 3.92 -36.42
N THR A 32 -22.95 3.61 -36.52
CA THR A 32 -23.62 2.71 -35.61
C THR A 32 -23.04 1.34 -35.87
N ILE A 33 -21.91 1.06 -35.21
CA ILE A 33 -21.48 -0.30 -34.98
C ILE A 33 -22.53 -0.85 -34.02
N GLU A 34 -23.60 -1.44 -34.53
CA GLU A 34 -24.35 -2.46 -33.81
C GLU A 34 -23.34 -3.58 -33.53
N MET A 35 -22.61 -3.44 -32.42
CA MET A 35 -22.06 -4.56 -31.72
C MET A 35 -23.28 -5.36 -31.27
N SER A 36 -23.80 -6.23 -32.17
CA SER A 36 -24.43 -7.47 -31.71
C SER A 36 -23.32 -8.19 -30.95
N ILE A 37 -23.15 -7.78 -29.68
CA ILE A 37 -22.52 -8.63 -28.68
C ILE A 37 -23.47 -9.81 -28.64
N ASN A 38 -23.15 -10.81 -29.46
CA ASN A 38 -23.61 -12.15 -29.22
C ASN A 38 -23.05 -12.46 -27.83
N MET A 39 -23.83 -12.16 -26.81
CA MET A 39 -23.71 -12.76 -25.49
C MET A 39 -24.05 -14.25 -25.69
N GLN A 40 -23.14 -14.94 -26.41
CA GLN A 40 -22.93 -16.33 -26.11
C GLN A 40 -22.58 -16.30 -24.63
N ASN A 41 -23.50 -16.84 -23.87
CA ASN A 41 -23.30 -17.23 -22.50
C ASN A 41 -21.86 -17.71 -22.36
N ASN A 42 -20.97 -16.77 -21.98
CA ASN A 42 -19.80 -17.11 -21.26
C ASN A 42 -20.41 -17.66 -19.97
N GLU A 43 -20.70 -18.95 -19.92
CA GLU A 43 -20.77 -19.69 -18.68
C GLU A 43 -19.42 -19.41 -18.01
N GLN A 44 -19.34 -18.24 -17.36
CA GLN A 44 -18.45 -18.07 -16.24
C GLN A 44 -18.86 -19.23 -15.35
N THR A 45 -18.06 -20.27 -15.39
CA THR A 45 -18.10 -21.31 -14.38
C THR A 45 -17.95 -20.58 -13.08
N GLU A 46 -19.07 -20.25 -12.46
CA GLU A 46 -19.16 -19.61 -11.15
C GLU A 46 -18.66 -20.68 -10.19
N TYR A 47 -17.33 -20.70 -10.03
CA TYR A 47 -16.68 -21.61 -9.10
C TYR A 47 -17.26 -21.32 -7.73
N LYS A 48 -18.05 -22.25 -7.23
CA LYS A 48 -18.66 -22.13 -5.90
C LYS A 48 -17.55 -21.86 -4.89
N THR A 49 -17.67 -20.76 -4.20
CA THR A 49 -16.73 -20.35 -3.15
C THR A 49 -16.54 -21.50 -2.14
N VAL A 50 -15.29 -21.85 -1.85
CA VAL A 50 -14.97 -22.90 -0.87
C VAL A 50 -15.21 -22.32 0.52
N ARG A 51 -16.42 -22.53 1.06
CA ARG A 51 -16.89 -21.95 2.33
C ARG A 51 -15.94 -22.22 3.50
N GLY A 52 -15.29 -23.39 3.52
CA GLY A 52 -14.29 -23.75 4.55
C GLY A 52 -13.11 -22.78 4.56
N LEU A 53 -12.54 -22.52 3.38
CA LEU A 53 -11.41 -21.59 3.21
C LEU A 53 -11.81 -20.17 3.63
N THR A 54 -12.93 -19.66 3.15
CA THR A 54 -13.43 -18.31 3.49
C THR A 54 -13.58 -18.15 5.01
N ARG A 55 -14.16 -19.14 5.67
CA ARG A 55 -14.35 -19.13 7.14
C ARG A 55 -13.03 -19.25 7.90
N GLY A 56 -12.10 -20.08 7.43
CA GLY A 56 -10.76 -20.21 8.01
C GLY A 56 -9.98 -18.90 7.96
N LEU A 57 -9.94 -18.24 6.79
CA LEU A 57 -9.31 -16.92 6.62
C LEU A 57 -9.98 -15.85 7.49
N MET A 58 -11.32 -15.90 7.62
CA MET A 58 -12.05 -14.99 8.50
C MET A 58 -11.60 -15.15 9.97
N LEU A 59 -11.45 -16.38 10.47
CA LEU A 59 -10.99 -16.62 11.84
C LEU A 59 -9.54 -16.16 12.06
N LEU A 60 -8.63 -16.36 11.09
CA LEU A 60 -7.27 -15.81 11.16
C LEU A 60 -7.28 -14.30 11.26
N ASN A 61 -8.08 -13.62 10.43
CA ASN A 61 -8.23 -12.15 10.46
C ASN A 61 -8.82 -11.65 11.78
N MET A 62 -9.74 -12.39 12.38
CA MET A 62 -10.31 -12.05 13.69
C MET A 62 -9.25 -12.18 14.78
N LEU A 63 -8.52 -13.29 14.82
CA LEU A 63 -7.41 -13.50 15.75
C LEU A 63 -6.32 -12.44 15.64
N ASN A 64 -6.07 -11.95 14.42
CA ASN A 64 -5.09 -10.89 14.19
C ASN A 64 -5.52 -9.51 14.77
N LYS A 65 -6.82 -9.31 14.99
CA LYS A 65 -7.36 -8.08 15.57
C LYS A 65 -7.56 -8.16 17.09
N LEU A 66 -7.45 -9.36 17.67
CA LEU A 66 -7.67 -9.62 19.07
C LEU A 66 -6.34 -9.81 19.79
N ASP A 67 -5.98 -8.87 20.66
CA ASP A 67 -4.78 -8.98 21.49
C ASP A 67 -4.89 -10.19 22.45
N GLY A 68 -3.81 -10.99 22.51
CA GLY A 68 -3.71 -12.11 23.42
C GLY A 68 -4.40 -13.40 23.00
N GLY A 69 -5.13 -13.41 21.87
CA GLY A 69 -5.84 -14.59 21.37
C GLY A 69 -7.32 -14.63 21.76
N ALA A 70 -8.03 -15.70 21.37
CA ALA A 70 -9.46 -15.83 21.62
C ALA A 70 -9.90 -17.28 21.86
N SER A 71 -10.93 -17.46 22.69
CA SER A 71 -11.58 -18.76 22.88
C SER A 71 -12.50 -19.11 21.71
N VAL A 72 -12.80 -20.40 21.55
CA VAL A 72 -13.80 -20.89 20.57
C VAL A 72 -15.15 -20.19 20.76
N GLY A 73 -15.53 -19.92 22.01
CA GLY A 73 -16.80 -19.26 22.32
C GLY A 73 -16.86 -17.82 21.80
N LEU A 74 -15.81 -17.02 22.06
CA LEU A 74 -15.71 -15.64 21.60
C LEU A 74 -15.67 -15.58 20.08
N LEU A 75 -14.87 -16.44 19.43
CA LEU A 75 -14.80 -16.47 17.97
C LEU A 75 -16.13 -16.90 17.33
N ALA A 76 -16.88 -17.82 17.96
CA ALA A 76 -18.19 -18.21 17.48
C ALA A 76 -19.22 -17.05 17.58
N GLU A 77 -19.20 -16.33 18.68
CA GLU A 77 -20.04 -15.14 18.91
C GLU A 77 -19.74 -14.04 17.87
N LEU A 78 -18.46 -13.69 17.70
CA LEU A 78 -18.04 -12.63 16.78
C LEU A 78 -18.23 -13.00 15.30
N SER A 79 -18.03 -14.27 14.93
CA SER A 79 -18.15 -14.73 13.55
C SER A 79 -19.57 -15.10 13.12
N GLY A 80 -20.49 -15.29 14.05
CA GLY A 80 -21.82 -15.85 13.79
C GLY A 80 -21.81 -17.32 13.38
N LEU A 81 -20.67 -18.01 13.51
CA LEU A 81 -20.54 -19.43 13.19
C LEU A 81 -20.87 -20.30 14.39
N HIS A 82 -21.41 -21.50 14.13
CA HIS A 82 -21.62 -22.47 15.17
C HIS A 82 -20.28 -22.92 15.81
N ARG A 83 -20.26 -23.09 17.16
CA ARG A 83 -19.04 -23.44 17.92
C ARG A 83 -18.30 -24.64 17.37
N THR A 84 -19.01 -25.68 16.92
CA THR A 84 -18.40 -26.87 16.33
C THR A 84 -17.67 -26.57 15.01
N THR A 85 -18.22 -25.68 14.21
CA THR A 85 -17.58 -25.21 12.96
C THR A 85 -16.29 -24.44 13.26
N VAL A 86 -16.37 -23.48 14.21
CA VAL A 86 -15.19 -22.71 14.63
C VAL A 86 -14.12 -23.63 15.16
N ARG A 87 -14.46 -24.59 16.04
CA ARG A 87 -13.51 -25.55 16.61
C ARG A 87 -12.82 -26.35 15.52
N ARG A 88 -13.55 -26.95 14.59
CA ARG A 88 -12.96 -27.73 13.50
C ARG A 88 -12.03 -26.92 12.60
N LEU A 89 -12.41 -25.67 12.30
CA LEU A 89 -11.54 -24.77 11.51
C LEU A 89 -10.26 -24.40 12.27
N LEU A 90 -10.36 -24.15 13.59
CA LEU A 90 -9.19 -23.84 14.43
C LEU A 90 -8.29 -25.07 14.60
N GLU A 91 -8.85 -26.27 14.73
CA GLU A 91 -8.08 -27.52 14.73
C GLU A 91 -7.31 -27.71 13.43
N THR A 92 -7.95 -27.52 12.27
CA THR A 92 -7.26 -27.54 10.96
C THR A 92 -6.15 -26.48 10.88
N LEU A 93 -6.43 -25.24 11.30
CA LEU A 93 -5.43 -24.18 11.31
C LEU A 93 -4.28 -24.47 12.29
N GLN A 94 -4.53 -25.23 13.36
CA GLN A 94 -3.52 -25.68 14.30
C GLN A 94 -2.67 -26.80 13.70
N GLU A 95 -3.28 -27.79 13.04
CA GLU A 95 -2.58 -28.84 12.29
C GLU A 95 -1.68 -28.24 11.22
N GLU A 96 -2.18 -27.23 10.51
CA GLU A 96 -1.41 -26.46 9.53
C GLU A 96 -0.40 -25.49 10.18
N GLY A 97 -0.35 -25.37 11.50
CA GLY A 97 0.61 -24.58 12.24
C GLY A 97 0.39 -23.07 12.24
N TYR A 98 -0.74 -22.56 11.77
CA TYR A 98 -1.05 -21.12 11.76
C TYR A 98 -1.54 -20.60 13.11
N VAL A 99 -2.16 -21.46 13.91
CA VAL A 99 -2.59 -21.13 15.27
C VAL A 99 -2.05 -22.13 16.27
N ARG A 100 -1.96 -21.75 17.52
CA ARG A 100 -1.68 -22.64 18.65
C ARG A 100 -2.70 -22.44 19.74
N ARG A 101 -3.06 -23.50 20.45
CA ARG A 101 -3.89 -23.42 21.64
C ARG A 101 -3.02 -23.16 22.86
N SER A 102 -3.41 -22.19 23.67
CA SER A 102 -2.71 -21.86 24.92
C SER A 102 -3.15 -22.81 26.02
N PRO A 103 -2.22 -23.47 26.74
CA PRO A 103 -2.58 -24.38 27.83
C PRO A 103 -3.15 -23.67 29.05
N SER A 104 -2.86 -22.36 29.23
CA SER A 104 -3.20 -21.60 30.42
C SER A 104 -4.64 -21.10 30.44
N ASP A 105 -5.18 -20.74 29.28
CA ASP A 105 -6.48 -20.05 29.14
C ASP A 105 -7.37 -20.63 28.04
N ASP A 106 -6.94 -21.73 27.44
CA ASP A 106 -7.65 -22.43 26.35
C ASP A 106 -7.93 -21.56 25.12
N SER A 107 -7.24 -20.40 25.01
CA SER A 107 -7.35 -19.49 23.86
C SER A 107 -6.51 -19.97 22.69
N PHE A 108 -6.98 -19.67 21.46
CA PHE A 108 -6.20 -19.83 20.24
C PHE A 108 -5.45 -18.54 19.92
N ARG A 109 -4.17 -18.68 19.59
CA ARG A 109 -3.27 -17.56 19.26
C ARG A 109 -2.59 -17.82 17.95
N LEU A 110 -2.29 -16.75 17.18
CA LEU A 110 -1.51 -16.86 15.96
C LEU A 110 -0.09 -17.32 16.25
N THR A 111 0.49 -18.02 15.30
CA THR A 111 1.91 -18.40 15.31
C THR A 111 2.71 -17.52 14.35
N ILE A 112 4.04 -17.64 14.41
CA ILE A 112 4.96 -16.98 13.47
C ILE A 112 4.69 -17.36 12.00
N LYS A 113 4.08 -18.52 11.73
CA LYS A 113 3.75 -18.97 10.38
C LYS A 113 2.79 -18.02 9.64
N VAL A 114 1.91 -17.32 10.39
CA VAL A 114 1.05 -16.29 9.79
C VAL A 114 1.87 -15.13 9.23
N ARG A 115 2.97 -14.74 9.90
CA ARG A 115 3.89 -13.72 9.40
C ARG A 115 4.58 -14.17 8.10
N GLN A 116 4.91 -15.42 7.99
CA GLN A 116 5.54 -15.98 6.78
C GLN A 116 4.63 -15.89 5.54
N LEU A 117 3.30 -15.85 5.70
CA LEU A 117 2.38 -15.62 4.58
C LEU A 117 2.59 -14.24 3.91
N SER A 118 3.12 -13.28 4.64
CA SER A 118 3.40 -11.94 4.12
C SER A 118 4.79 -11.80 3.48
N GLU A 119 5.68 -12.78 3.64
CA GLU A 119 7.05 -12.71 3.08
C GLU A 119 7.08 -12.69 1.55
N GLY A 120 6.09 -13.32 0.91
CA GLY A 120 5.90 -13.25 -0.55
C GLY A 120 5.11 -12.02 -1.02
N PHE A 121 4.52 -11.28 -0.09
CA PHE A 121 3.78 -10.06 -0.40
C PHE A 121 4.77 -8.93 -0.62
N ARG A 122 4.96 -8.56 -1.87
CA ARG A 122 5.73 -7.39 -2.26
C ARG A 122 4.76 -6.23 -2.39
N ASP A 123 4.77 -5.33 -1.41
CA ASP A 123 4.05 -4.03 -1.44
C ASP A 123 4.41 -3.21 -2.70
N GLU A 124 5.50 -3.60 -3.34
CA GLU A 124 6.15 -2.91 -4.44
C GLU A 124 5.25 -2.73 -5.65
N GLN A 125 4.41 -3.73 -5.97
CA GLN A 125 3.66 -3.73 -7.23
C GLN A 125 2.51 -2.71 -7.24
N TRP A 126 1.76 -2.58 -6.14
CA TRP A 126 0.65 -1.63 -6.09
C TRP A 126 1.13 -0.19 -5.95
N ILE A 127 2.21 0.05 -5.16
CA ILE A 127 2.83 1.38 -5.07
C ILE A 127 3.33 1.80 -6.46
N SER A 128 4.05 0.93 -7.16
CA SER A 128 4.53 1.22 -8.51
C SER A 128 3.39 1.46 -9.49
N ALA A 129 2.32 0.67 -9.45
CA ALA A 129 1.18 0.85 -10.34
C ALA A 129 0.46 2.20 -10.15
N LEU A 130 0.36 2.69 -8.91
CA LEU A 130 -0.22 3.99 -8.61
C LEU A 130 0.75 5.14 -8.82
N ALA A 131 2.00 4.99 -8.38
CA ALA A 131 2.97 6.07 -8.39
C ALA A 131 3.56 6.33 -9.78
N ALA A 132 3.80 5.30 -10.61
CA ALA A 132 4.50 5.48 -11.88
C ALA A 132 3.87 6.54 -12.82
N PRO A 133 2.54 6.55 -13.08
CA PRO A 133 1.95 7.58 -13.93
C PRO A 133 2.06 8.97 -13.31
N LEU A 134 1.83 9.10 -11.99
CA LEU A 134 1.90 10.38 -11.27
C LEU A 134 3.31 10.94 -11.22
N LEU A 135 4.32 10.07 -11.04
CA LEU A 135 5.73 10.47 -11.11
C LEU A 135 6.15 10.88 -12.51
N GLY A 136 5.59 10.26 -13.54
CA GLY A 136 5.82 10.65 -14.94
C GLY A 136 5.32 12.07 -15.22
N ASP A 137 4.14 12.43 -14.69
CA ASP A 137 3.59 13.78 -14.79
C ASP A 137 4.38 14.77 -13.96
N LEU A 138 4.74 14.42 -12.73
CA LEU A 138 5.57 15.23 -11.86
C LEU A 138 6.94 15.54 -12.49
N LEU A 139 7.57 14.55 -13.15
CA LEU A 139 8.85 14.76 -13.82
C LEU A 139 8.76 15.86 -14.89
N ARG A 140 7.66 15.95 -15.64
CA ARG A 140 7.46 17.02 -16.64
C ARG A 140 7.38 18.40 -16.02
N GLU A 141 6.87 18.50 -14.80
CA GLU A 141 6.72 19.75 -14.07
C GLU A 141 8.01 20.17 -13.36
N VAL A 142 8.63 19.23 -12.61
CA VAL A 142 9.79 19.56 -11.75
C VAL A 142 11.14 19.37 -12.45
N VAL A 143 11.18 18.60 -13.55
CA VAL A 143 12.37 18.26 -14.37
C VAL A 143 13.39 17.38 -13.62
N TRP A 144 13.51 17.50 -12.31
CA TRP A 144 14.38 16.73 -11.45
C TRP A 144 13.82 15.32 -11.21
N PRO A 145 14.68 14.31 -11.05
CA PRO A 145 14.22 12.96 -10.76
C PRO A 145 13.51 12.89 -9.40
N THR A 146 12.50 12.02 -9.36
CA THR A 146 11.71 11.75 -8.17
C THR A 146 11.63 10.24 -7.92
N ASP A 147 11.52 9.87 -6.64
CA ASP A 147 11.45 8.50 -6.18
C ASP A 147 10.32 8.30 -5.17
N VAL A 148 9.66 7.17 -5.23
CA VAL A 148 8.88 6.64 -4.11
C VAL A 148 9.68 5.55 -3.43
N SER A 149 9.82 5.65 -2.12
CA SER A 149 10.54 4.67 -1.30
C SER A 149 9.73 4.27 -0.07
N THR A 150 9.92 3.03 0.38
CA THR A 150 9.30 2.49 1.60
C THR A 150 10.37 2.00 2.57
N LEU A 151 10.01 1.92 3.85
CA LEU A 151 10.91 1.33 4.85
C LEU A 151 11.02 -0.19 4.64
N ASP A 152 12.23 -0.69 4.68
CA ASP A 152 12.55 -2.11 4.73
C ASP A 152 13.63 -2.35 5.79
N VAL A 153 13.19 -2.78 6.96
CA VAL A 153 13.98 -3.03 8.17
C VAL A 153 14.71 -1.78 8.67
N ASP A 154 15.81 -1.39 8.04
CA ASP A 154 16.75 -0.36 8.51
C ASP A 154 17.13 0.68 7.45
N ALA A 155 16.50 0.59 6.28
CA ALA A 155 16.77 1.46 5.15
C ALA A 155 15.47 1.78 4.39
N MET A 156 15.46 2.91 3.70
CA MET A 156 14.45 3.17 2.69
C MET A 156 14.83 2.43 1.41
N VAL A 157 13.87 1.73 0.81
CA VAL A 157 14.07 1.04 -0.48
C VAL A 157 13.27 1.75 -1.56
N VAL A 158 13.94 2.13 -2.63
CA VAL A 158 13.30 2.77 -3.79
C VAL A 158 12.41 1.76 -4.48
N ARG A 159 11.12 2.08 -4.60
CA ARG A 159 10.10 1.22 -5.22
C ARG A 159 9.77 1.68 -6.63
N GLU A 160 9.69 2.98 -6.84
CA GLU A 160 9.43 3.58 -8.14
C GLU A 160 10.30 4.81 -8.34
N THR A 161 10.69 5.10 -9.60
CA THR A 161 11.66 6.16 -9.89
C THR A 161 11.52 6.74 -11.29
N THR A 162 11.76 8.04 -11.41
CA THR A 162 11.89 8.73 -12.70
C THR A 162 13.35 8.97 -13.13
N HIS A 163 14.32 8.49 -12.38
CA HIS A 163 15.74 8.73 -12.63
C HIS A 163 16.17 8.35 -14.05
N ARG A 164 15.69 7.24 -14.58
CA ARG A 164 16.05 6.79 -15.95
C ARG A 164 15.51 7.69 -17.07
N PHE A 165 14.47 8.46 -16.77
CA PHE A 165 13.81 9.35 -17.71
C PHE A 165 14.25 10.80 -17.58
N SER A 166 14.81 11.20 -16.43
CA SER A 166 15.34 12.54 -16.22
C SER A 166 16.70 12.73 -16.86
N ARG A 167 16.85 13.82 -17.61
CA ARG A 167 18.14 14.22 -18.18
C ARG A 167 19.12 14.77 -17.12
N LEU A 168 18.61 15.11 -15.96
CA LEU A 168 19.37 15.68 -14.84
C LEU A 168 19.78 14.62 -13.81
N SER A 169 19.57 13.34 -14.12
CA SER A 169 19.96 12.24 -13.24
C SER A 169 21.30 11.61 -13.63
N PHE A 170 22.13 11.35 -12.61
CA PHE A 170 23.36 10.56 -12.75
C PHE A 170 23.12 9.06 -12.56
N HIS A 171 22.06 8.68 -11.91
CA HIS A 171 21.72 7.29 -11.59
C HIS A 171 20.53 6.83 -12.43
N ARG A 172 20.68 5.71 -13.14
CA ARG A 172 19.60 5.18 -13.96
C ARG A 172 18.87 3.99 -13.34
N ALA A 173 19.56 3.24 -12.49
CA ALA A 173 19.04 2.02 -11.87
C ALA A 173 18.84 2.26 -10.38
N MET A 174 17.69 2.81 -10.00
CA MET A 174 17.40 3.16 -8.61
C MET A 174 16.42 2.19 -7.93
N VAL A 175 15.53 1.52 -8.70
CA VAL A 175 14.58 0.56 -8.11
C VAL A 175 15.31 -0.54 -7.35
N GLY A 176 14.88 -0.80 -6.11
CA GLY A 176 15.52 -1.75 -5.21
C GLY A 176 16.75 -1.22 -4.46
N ARG A 177 17.22 0.00 -4.76
CA ARG A 177 18.35 0.60 -4.04
C ARG A 177 17.96 0.90 -2.60
N ARG A 178 18.82 0.48 -1.67
CA ARG A 178 18.68 0.77 -0.23
C ARG A 178 19.33 2.11 0.10
N LEU A 179 18.58 2.96 0.75
CA LEU A 179 18.97 4.31 1.14
C LEU A 179 19.08 4.41 2.66
N PRO A 180 20.22 4.84 3.24
CA PRO A 180 20.38 4.95 4.68
C PRO A 180 19.34 5.87 5.32
N LEU A 181 18.67 5.42 6.40
CA LEU A 181 17.62 6.18 7.08
C LEU A 181 18.11 7.54 7.62
N LEU A 182 19.30 7.58 8.18
CA LEU A 182 19.81 8.77 8.86
C LEU A 182 20.54 9.77 7.94
N LYS A 183 20.81 9.38 6.69
CA LYS A 183 21.60 10.18 5.74
C LYS A 183 20.81 10.65 4.52
N THR A 184 19.52 10.33 4.43
CA THR A 184 18.68 10.67 3.27
C THR A 184 17.42 11.43 3.66
N ALA A 185 16.92 12.28 2.76
CA ALA A 185 15.68 13.01 3.01
C ALA A 185 14.51 12.08 3.28
N SER A 186 14.39 10.98 2.52
CA SER A 186 13.33 9.97 2.69
C SER A 186 13.37 9.32 4.07
N GLY A 187 14.57 8.92 4.53
CA GLY A 187 14.72 8.28 5.83
C GLY A 187 14.43 9.23 6.99
N LEU A 188 14.93 10.48 6.92
CA LEU A 188 14.63 11.51 7.92
C LEU A 188 13.14 11.88 7.90
N THR A 189 12.49 11.89 6.73
CA THR A 189 11.05 12.07 6.61
C THR A 189 10.31 10.91 7.28
N TRP A 190 10.67 9.66 6.99
CA TRP A 190 10.06 8.52 7.64
C TRP A 190 10.14 8.64 9.16
N LEU A 191 11.34 8.84 9.70
CA LEU A 191 11.55 8.99 11.15
C LEU A 191 10.80 10.18 11.76
N ALA A 192 10.65 11.29 11.03
CA ALA A 192 9.91 12.45 11.52
C ALA A 192 8.42 12.18 11.69
N PHE A 193 7.82 11.39 10.77
CA PHE A 193 6.38 11.25 10.66
C PHE A 193 5.83 9.86 11.04
N CYS A 194 6.68 8.84 11.28
CA CYS A 194 6.24 7.55 11.80
C CYS A 194 5.74 7.67 13.25
N PRO A 195 4.96 6.69 13.75
CA PRO A 195 4.53 6.64 15.14
C PRO A 195 5.72 6.71 16.11
N GLU A 196 5.51 7.34 17.27
CA GLU A 196 6.60 7.58 18.23
C GLU A 196 7.26 6.29 18.72
N GLN A 197 6.46 5.26 18.96
CA GLN A 197 6.99 3.97 19.41
C GLN A 197 7.88 3.33 18.34
N GLU A 198 7.42 3.30 17.09
CA GLU A 198 8.19 2.78 15.96
C GLU A 198 9.49 3.56 15.75
N ARG A 199 9.43 4.89 15.87
CA ARG A 199 10.62 5.76 15.79
C ARG A 199 11.65 5.42 16.86
N LYS A 200 11.23 5.23 18.11
CA LYS A 200 12.13 4.88 19.21
C LYS A 200 12.82 3.54 18.94
N GLU A 201 12.06 2.51 18.58
CA GLU A 201 12.59 1.18 18.28
C GLU A 201 13.58 1.20 17.12
N LEU A 202 13.26 1.95 16.04
CA LEU A 202 14.18 2.13 14.92
C LEU A 202 15.48 2.85 15.32
N ILE A 203 15.38 3.94 16.07
CA ILE A 203 16.55 4.70 16.52
C ILE A 203 17.43 3.85 17.44
N GLU A 204 16.86 3.10 18.38
CA GLU A 204 17.59 2.19 19.27
C GLU A 204 18.31 1.09 18.48
N MET A 205 17.61 0.48 17.52
CA MET A 205 18.20 -0.52 16.63
C MET A 205 19.36 0.07 15.81
N LEU A 206 19.20 1.26 15.24
CA LEU A 206 20.24 1.91 14.45
C LEU A 206 21.43 2.34 15.32
N ALA A 207 21.20 2.84 16.53
CA ALA A 207 22.25 3.25 17.46
C ALA A 207 23.13 2.07 17.91
N SER A 208 22.58 0.86 17.96
CA SER A 208 23.33 -0.36 18.33
C SER A 208 24.28 -0.85 17.22
N ARG A 209 24.13 -0.36 15.99
CA ARG A 209 24.96 -0.80 14.86
C ARG A 209 26.28 -0.05 14.79
N PRO A 210 27.38 -0.72 14.43
CA PRO A 210 28.66 -0.06 14.19
C PRO A 210 28.66 0.69 12.85
N GLY A 211 29.45 1.76 12.75
CA GLY A 211 29.68 2.53 11.52
C GLY A 211 29.16 3.96 11.58
N ASP A 212 29.66 4.79 10.65
CA ASP A 212 29.38 6.22 10.58
C ASP A 212 27.97 6.53 10.08
N ASP A 213 27.38 5.62 9.31
CA ASP A 213 26.00 5.73 8.84
C ASP A 213 24.99 5.79 9.99
N TYR A 214 25.36 5.28 11.17
CA TYR A 214 24.50 5.22 12.35
C TYR A 214 24.86 6.22 13.45
N GLN A 215 25.87 7.09 13.21
CA GLN A 215 26.34 8.04 14.21
C GLN A 215 25.22 8.98 14.68
N LEU A 216 24.39 9.48 13.77
CA LEU A 216 23.30 10.39 14.10
C LEU A 216 22.28 9.78 15.09
N ALA A 217 22.07 8.46 15.07
CA ALA A 217 21.22 7.78 16.05
C ALA A 217 21.75 7.83 17.48
N ARG A 218 23.08 8.03 17.65
CA ARG A 218 23.76 8.17 18.95
C ARG A 218 23.83 9.62 19.44
N GLU A 219 23.32 10.56 18.63
CA GLU A 219 23.25 12.00 18.92
C GLU A 219 21.78 12.46 19.07
N PRO A 220 21.07 12.06 20.15
CA PRO A 220 19.62 12.19 20.24
C PRO A 220 19.12 13.64 20.14
N LEU A 221 19.84 14.59 20.72
CA LEU A 221 19.45 16.00 20.65
C LEU A 221 19.54 16.55 19.21
N LYS A 222 20.59 16.17 18.49
CA LYS A 222 20.79 16.60 17.09
C LYS A 222 19.77 15.96 16.17
N LEU A 223 19.54 14.65 16.33
CA LEU A 223 18.52 13.94 15.56
C LEU A 223 17.14 14.53 15.82
N GLU A 224 16.76 14.74 17.08
CA GLU A 224 15.44 15.30 17.40
C GLU A 224 15.27 16.72 16.85
N ALA A 225 16.29 17.56 16.86
CA ALA A 225 16.22 18.88 16.23
C ALA A 225 15.93 18.78 14.73
N ILE A 226 16.56 17.83 14.03
CA ILE A 226 16.32 17.58 12.59
C ILE A 226 14.87 17.09 12.37
N LEU A 227 14.41 16.11 13.16
CA LEU A 227 13.08 15.56 13.04
C LEU A 227 11.97 16.57 13.42
N ALA A 228 12.19 17.37 14.45
CA ALA A 228 11.27 18.44 14.86
C ALA A 228 11.12 19.49 13.76
N ARG A 229 12.24 19.87 13.11
CA ARG A 229 12.18 20.76 11.96
C ARG A 229 11.40 20.14 10.81
N ALA A 230 11.66 18.88 10.47
CA ALA A 230 10.93 18.19 9.39
C ALA A 230 9.43 18.14 9.68
N ARG A 231 9.03 17.87 10.93
CA ARG A 231 7.61 17.91 11.35
C ARG A 231 6.99 19.31 11.20
N LYS A 232 7.73 20.36 11.56
CA LYS A 232 7.28 21.76 11.45
C LYS A 232 7.10 22.20 10.00
N GLU A 233 8.04 21.85 9.14
CA GLU A 233 8.08 22.26 7.74
C GLU A 233 7.26 21.33 6.82
N GLY A 234 6.90 20.14 7.30
CA GLY A 234 6.12 19.16 6.53
C GLY A 234 6.94 18.30 5.57
N TYR A 235 8.27 18.43 5.57
CA TYR A 235 9.18 17.66 4.71
C TYR A 235 10.54 17.43 5.39
N GLY A 236 11.18 16.33 5.05
CA GLY A 236 12.58 16.08 5.40
C GLY A 236 13.53 16.51 4.28
N GLN A 237 14.77 16.71 4.63
CA GLN A 237 15.77 17.18 3.68
C GLN A 237 17.12 16.51 3.90
N ASN A 238 17.91 16.46 2.83
CA ASN A 238 19.34 16.13 2.88
C ASN A 238 20.11 17.06 1.95
N TYR A 239 21.16 17.66 2.48
CA TYR A 239 22.08 18.49 1.72
C TYR A 239 23.50 17.98 1.92
N ARG A 240 24.02 17.24 0.93
CA ARG A 240 25.38 16.67 0.98
C ARG A 240 25.69 15.82 2.22
N GLY A 241 24.67 15.34 2.90
CA GLY A 241 24.82 14.59 4.15
C GLY A 241 25.12 13.10 3.95
N TRP A 242 25.19 12.64 2.71
CA TRP A 242 25.53 11.26 2.38
C TRP A 242 26.85 11.24 1.61
N ASP A 243 27.91 10.74 2.25
CA ASP A 243 29.29 10.79 1.74
C ASP A 243 29.46 10.13 0.36
N GLN A 244 28.64 9.12 0.04
CA GLN A 244 28.62 8.49 -1.28
C GLN A 244 27.99 9.36 -2.37
N GLU A 245 27.26 10.40 -1.99
CA GLU A 245 26.44 11.22 -2.90
C GLU A 245 26.52 12.71 -2.56
N GLU A 246 27.74 13.22 -2.33
CA GLU A 246 27.99 14.60 -1.92
C GLU A 246 27.52 15.68 -2.92
N LYS A 247 27.30 15.29 -4.19
CA LYS A 247 26.88 16.22 -5.25
C LYS A 247 25.39 16.46 -5.27
N ILE A 248 24.60 15.65 -4.56
CA ILE A 248 23.16 15.72 -4.56
C ILE A 248 22.61 16.32 -3.27
N ALA A 249 21.45 16.94 -3.41
CA ALA A 249 20.57 17.32 -2.32
C ALA A 249 19.16 16.75 -2.61
N SER A 250 18.35 16.66 -1.59
CA SER A 250 16.99 16.15 -1.74
C SER A 250 16.04 16.72 -0.70
N ILE A 251 14.76 16.78 -1.07
CA ILE A 251 13.63 17.02 -0.18
C ILE A 251 12.63 15.88 -0.33
N ALA A 252 11.98 15.47 0.74
CA ALA A 252 11.03 14.37 0.73
C ALA A 252 9.80 14.71 1.55
N VAL A 253 8.62 14.28 1.07
CA VAL A 253 7.36 14.36 1.79
C VAL A 253 6.88 12.96 2.17
N PRO A 254 6.19 12.80 3.32
CA PRO A 254 5.63 11.51 3.70
C PRO A 254 4.45 11.15 2.79
N LEU A 255 4.28 9.86 2.53
CA LEU A 255 3.06 9.25 2.00
C LEU A 255 2.34 8.58 3.15
N ARG A 256 1.07 8.87 3.35
CA ARG A 256 0.28 8.39 4.51
C ARG A 256 -0.92 7.57 4.08
N SER A 257 -1.29 6.63 4.91
CA SER A 257 -2.58 5.93 4.87
C SER A 257 -3.06 5.76 6.30
N GLU A 258 -4.31 6.13 6.61
CA GLU A 258 -4.95 6.05 7.94
C GLU A 258 -4.17 6.75 9.06
N GLN A 259 -3.28 7.50 9.07
CA GLN A 259 -2.38 8.09 10.10
C GLN A 259 -1.00 7.40 10.20
N ARG A 260 -0.69 6.44 9.32
CA ARG A 260 0.63 5.82 9.26
C ARG A 260 1.38 6.31 8.03
N VAL A 261 2.68 6.44 8.15
CA VAL A 261 3.56 6.62 6.98
C VAL A 261 3.72 5.27 6.30
N ILE A 262 3.39 5.23 5.01
CA ILE A 262 3.53 4.03 4.17
C ILE A 262 4.72 4.13 3.22
N GLY A 263 5.27 5.33 3.05
CA GLY A 263 6.41 5.61 2.19
C GLY A 263 6.79 7.07 2.20
N CYS A 264 7.70 7.44 1.32
CA CYS A 264 8.11 8.83 1.09
C CYS A 264 8.23 9.11 -0.40
N LEU A 265 7.76 10.28 -0.83
CA LEU A 265 8.01 10.83 -2.16
C LEU A 265 9.19 11.80 -2.07
N ASN A 266 10.25 11.52 -2.80
CA ASN A 266 11.51 12.23 -2.78
C ASN A 266 11.78 12.94 -4.10
N LEU A 267 12.33 14.14 -4.04
CA LEU A 267 12.88 14.86 -5.19
C LEU A 267 14.39 15.02 -4.98
N VAL A 268 15.17 14.58 -5.96
CA VAL A 268 16.63 14.59 -5.94
C VAL A 268 17.14 15.61 -6.95
N TYR A 269 18.09 16.46 -6.53
CA TYR A 269 18.65 17.47 -7.40
C TYR A 269 20.14 17.71 -7.10
N MET A 270 20.82 18.40 -8.01
CA MET A 270 22.22 18.77 -7.79
C MET A 270 22.32 19.87 -6.74
N ALA A 271 23.11 19.63 -5.69
CA ALA A 271 23.33 20.61 -4.62
C ALA A 271 23.93 21.95 -5.10
N SER A 272 24.56 21.96 -6.28
CA SER A 272 25.06 23.18 -6.92
C SER A 272 23.99 23.98 -7.67
N ALA A 273 22.82 23.39 -7.94
CA ALA A 273 21.77 24.03 -8.74
C ALA A 273 20.86 24.95 -7.91
N MET A 274 20.58 24.56 -6.65
CA MET A 274 19.71 25.33 -5.76
C MET A 274 19.95 24.95 -4.30
N THR A 275 19.58 25.86 -3.39
CA THR A 275 19.57 25.56 -1.94
C THR A 275 18.33 24.73 -1.58
N ILE A 276 18.29 24.23 -0.34
CA ILE A 276 17.11 23.51 0.16
C ILE A 276 15.86 24.40 0.17
N GLU A 277 16.01 25.64 0.60
CA GLU A 277 14.93 26.62 0.69
C GLU A 277 14.35 26.90 -0.71
N GLN A 278 15.22 27.12 -1.70
CA GLN A 278 14.81 27.32 -3.10
C GLN A 278 14.12 26.08 -3.67
N ALA A 279 14.63 24.88 -3.33
CA ALA A 279 14.02 23.63 -3.77
C ALA A 279 12.64 23.44 -3.13
N ALA A 280 12.49 23.75 -1.85
CA ALA A 280 11.20 23.69 -1.16
C ALA A 280 10.22 24.71 -1.71
N GLU A 281 10.62 25.97 -1.82
CA GLU A 281 9.75 27.03 -2.39
C GLU A 281 9.21 26.66 -3.75
N LYS A 282 10.09 26.15 -4.63
CA LYS A 282 9.74 25.86 -6.01
C LYS A 282 9.00 24.54 -6.22
N HIS A 283 9.35 23.48 -5.49
CA HIS A 283 8.92 22.13 -5.81
C HIS A 283 8.07 21.44 -4.73
N LEU A 284 8.07 21.91 -3.48
CA LEU A 284 7.31 21.29 -2.40
C LEU A 284 5.80 21.24 -2.67
N PRO A 285 5.16 22.30 -3.22
CA PRO A 285 3.72 22.23 -3.54
C PRO A 285 3.38 21.12 -4.53
N ALA A 286 4.22 20.90 -5.54
CA ALA A 286 4.03 19.84 -6.51
C ALA A 286 4.20 18.44 -5.88
N LEU A 287 5.22 18.25 -5.02
CA LEU A 287 5.40 17.00 -4.31
C LEU A 287 4.23 16.69 -3.39
N GLN A 288 3.76 17.68 -2.61
CA GLN A 288 2.63 17.50 -1.69
C GLN A 288 1.34 17.15 -2.43
N ARG A 289 1.09 17.78 -3.57
CA ARG A 289 -0.06 17.45 -4.43
C ARG A 289 -0.01 16.01 -4.93
N VAL A 290 1.14 15.58 -5.45
CA VAL A 290 1.32 14.21 -5.96
C VAL A 290 1.28 13.20 -4.81
N ALA A 291 1.89 13.51 -3.67
CA ALA A 291 1.79 12.68 -2.47
C ALA A 291 0.33 12.42 -2.09
N LYS A 292 -0.49 13.47 -2.05
CA LYS A 292 -1.92 13.36 -1.76
C LYS A 292 -2.67 12.51 -2.80
N GLN A 293 -2.35 12.63 -4.08
CA GLN A 293 -2.96 11.79 -5.13
C GLN A 293 -2.61 10.30 -4.95
N ILE A 294 -1.37 10.01 -4.55
CA ILE A 294 -0.95 8.64 -4.24
C ILE A 294 -1.72 8.13 -3.01
N GLU A 295 -1.81 8.91 -1.93
CA GLU A 295 -2.56 8.58 -0.71
C GLU A 295 -4.03 8.27 -1.01
N GLU A 296 -4.70 9.12 -1.78
CA GLU A 296 -6.09 8.92 -2.22
C GLU A 296 -6.26 7.65 -3.07
N GLY A 297 -5.29 7.35 -3.93
CA GLY A 297 -5.26 6.10 -4.71
C GLY A 297 -5.14 4.85 -3.84
N VAL A 298 -4.29 4.89 -2.82
CA VAL A 298 -4.12 3.81 -1.83
C VAL A 298 -5.39 3.56 -1.04
N GLU A 299 -6.01 4.63 -0.52
CA GLU A 299 -7.27 4.53 0.23
C GLU A 299 -8.42 3.99 -0.63
N SER A 300 -8.50 4.42 -1.89
CA SER A 300 -9.52 3.94 -2.83
C SER A 300 -9.36 2.44 -3.11
N GLN A 301 -8.14 1.94 -3.26
CA GLN A 301 -7.89 0.50 -3.44
C GLN A 301 -8.21 -0.29 -2.16
N ALA A 302 -7.87 0.22 -0.99
CA ALA A 302 -8.21 -0.41 0.29
C ALA A 302 -9.73 -0.54 0.47
N ILE A 303 -10.50 0.48 0.09
CA ILE A 303 -11.96 0.48 0.12
C ILE A 303 -12.54 -0.56 -0.87
N LEU A 304 -11.98 -0.67 -2.07
CA LEU A 304 -12.40 -1.67 -3.07
C LEU A 304 -12.17 -3.10 -2.57
N VAL A 305 -11.03 -3.38 -1.96
CA VAL A 305 -10.71 -4.68 -1.35
C VAL A 305 -11.64 -4.96 -0.16
N ALA A 306 -11.89 -3.97 0.70
CA ALA A 306 -12.82 -4.10 1.82
C ALA A 306 -14.29 -4.23 1.36
N GLY A 307 -14.68 -3.55 0.28
CA GLY A 307 -16.02 -3.61 -0.31
C GLY A 307 -16.31 -4.94 -0.99
N THR A 308 -15.34 -5.57 -1.63
CA THR A 308 -15.45 -6.94 -2.16
C THR A 308 -15.57 -7.96 -1.04
N ALA A 309 -14.83 -7.81 0.05
CA ALA A 309 -14.95 -8.64 1.25
C ALA A 309 -16.35 -8.50 1.90
N LYS A 310 -16.92 -7.28 1.96
CA LYS A 310 -18.30 -7.05 2.48
C LYS A 310 -19.38 -7.63 1.57
N ARG A 311 -19.27 -7.57 0.25
CA ARG A 311 -20.24 -8.19 -0.67
C ARG A 311 -20.28 -9.71 -0.52
N HIS A 312 -19.15 -10.36 -0.27
CA HIS A 312 -19.09 -11.80 -0.01
C HIS A 312 -19.63 -12.18 1.39
N ALA A 313 -19.59 -11.27 2.35
CA ALA A 313 -20.19 -11.49 3.68
C ALA A 313 -21.73 -11.31 3.67
N PHE A 314 -22.27 -10.47 2.77
CA PHE A 314 -23.70 -10.17 2.72
C PHE A 314 -24.54 -11.21 1.96
N THR A 315 -23.92 -12.08 1.17
CA THR A 315 -24.59 -13.23 0.51
C THR A 315 -24.76 -14.44 1.44
N LEU A 316 -24.34 -14.35 2.69
CA LEU A 316 -24.60 -15.33 3.73
C LEU A 316 -25.74 -14.87 4.65
N THR A 317 -26.92 -14.57 4.11
CA THR A 317 -28.13 -14.43 4.93
C THR A 317 -28.49 -15.80 5.50
N PRO A 318 -28.60 -15.97 6.82
CA PRO A 318 -29.18 -17.17 7.37
C PRO A 318 -30.68 -17.16 7.04
N SER A 319 -31.16 -18.15 6.36
CA SER A 319 -32.61 -18.46 6.36
C SER A 319 -32.95 -18.85 7.81
N ASN A 320 -33.49 -17.94 8.55
CA ASN A 320 -34.32 -18.00 9.73
C ASN A 320 -33.90 -16.98 10.80
N GLY A 321 -34.65 -15.91 10.83
CA GLY A 321 -35.11 -15.26 12.10
C GLY A 321 -34.10 -14.59 13.04
N ALA A 322 -32.90 -14.17 12.61
CA ALA A 322 -31.98 -13.41 13.47
C ALA A 322 -32.03 -11.91 13.15
N LYS A 323 -32.24 -11.10 14.19
CA LYS A 323 -32.36 -9.64 14.13
C LYS A 323 -31.09 -8.96 13.58
N PRO A 324 -31.20 -7.81 12.90
CA PRO A 324 -30.04 -7.11 12.32
C PRO A 324 -29.12 -6.52 13.40
N PHE A 325 -27.82 -6.60 13.13
CA PHE A 325 -26.74 -6.08 13.93
C PHE A 325 -26.88 -4.56 14.16
N ALA A 326 -27.01 -4.14 15.39
CA ALA A 326 -26.86 -2.76 15.82
C ALA A 326 -25.36 -2.43 15.98
N VAL A 327 -25.02 -1.27 15.47
CA VAL A 327 -23.72 -0.61 15.51
C VAL A 327 -23.09 -0.67 16.91
N TRP A 328 -21.90 -1.28 17.01
CA TRP A 328 -21.07 -1.24 18.21
C TRP A 328 -20.12 -0.04 18.13
N HIS A 329 -20.57 1.07 18.70
CA HIS A 329 -19.70 2.11 19.21
C HIS A 329 -19.79 2.08 20.75
N ASP A 330 -18.64 1.93 21.40
CA ASP A 330 -18.31 2.45 22.73
C ASP A 330 -18.99 1.86 23.97
N SER A 331 -18.73 0.59 24.33
CA SER A 331 -18.98 0.13 25.69
C SER A 331 -17.96 -0.86 26.29
N ALA A 332 -16.82 -1.09 25.66
CA ALA A 332 -15.76 -1.96 26.21
C ALA A 332 -14.75 -1.24 27.15
N ARG A 333 -14.91 0.06 27.42
CA ARG A 333 -13.98 0.84 28.28
C ARG A 333 -14.38 0.99 29.77
N LYS A 334 -15.42 0.32 30.21
CA LYS A 334 -15.93 0.52 31.63
C LYS A 334 -16.03 -0.73 32.46
N ARG A 335 -15.15 -1.71 32.35
CA ARG A 335 -15.09 -2.83 33.31
C ARG A 335 -13.67 -3.34 33.57
N VAL A 336 -12.76 -2.46 33.90
CA VAL A 336 -11.50 -2.81 34.60
C VAL A 336 -11.19 -1.63 35.53
N ASN A 337 -11.99 -1.41 36.56
CA ASN A 337 -11.60 -0.68 37.74
C ASN A 337 -12.67 -0.92 38.83
N SER A 338 -12.66 -2.11 39.43
CA SER A 338 -13.08 -2.33 40.81
C SER A 338 -12.71 -3.75 41.22
N GLY A 339 -11.74 -3.87 42.08
CA GLY A 339 -11.59 -5.06 42.92
C GLY A 339 -10.19 -5.67 42.92
N TRP A 340 -9.41 -5.21 43.88
CA TRP A 340 -8.24 -5.80 44.58
C TRP A 340 -6.92 -5.74 43.87
#